data_8abfea73e482dcc6a5be204e2f47ec94
#
_entry.id   8abfea73e482dcc6a5be204e2f47ec94
#
_cell.length_a   1.000
_cell.length_b   1.000
_cell.length_c   1.000
_cell.angle_alpha   90.00
_cell.angle_beta   90.00
_cell.angle_gamma   90.00
#
_symmetry.space_group_name_H-M   'P 1'
#
loop_
_entity.id
_entity.type
_entity.pdbx_description
1 polymer ?
#
loop_
_entity_poly.entity_id
_entity_poly.type
_entity_poly.pdbx_seq_one_letter_code
_entity_poly.pdbx_strand_id
1 'polypeptide(L)'
;KIDSSIRSILDQNQYLTEESVYNHLSKCYPIHPIAAILMVSVFQRLAQNQRSMFSFLSTNEPHSLKRFNKQYPSDLFMLDNLYDYLVFNLRNVIIESEISELWTSIDVTIASLTKKKKIPDKHLKDCQRILKVIGMIEVFGKEVGLQPDFDTIASSSFVDIKLGNKHTGK
;
A
#
# COMPACT_ATOMS: atom_id res chain seq x y z
N LYS A 1 14.47 14.47 -2.99
CA LYS A 1 13.32 15.24 -2.46
C LYS A 1 12.41 14.24 -1.75
N ILE A 2 12.20 14.45 -0.46
CA ILE A 2 11.22 13.69 0.31
C ILE A 2 9.84 14.03 -0.24
N ASP A 3 9.06 12.98 -0.49
CA ASP A 3 7.69 13.05 -0.95
C ASP A 3 6.81 13.83 0.07
N SER A 4 5.83 14.57 -0.43
CA SER A 4 4.88 15.33 0.41
C SER A 4 4.21 14.48 1.48
N SER A 5 3.95 13.22 1.17
CA SER A 5 3.37 12.23 2.09
C SER A 5 4.25 11.95 3.30
N ILE A 6 5.57 11.85 3.09
CA ILE A 6 6.54 11.67 4.19
C ILE A 6 6.68 12.95 4.99
N ARG A 7 6.56 14.14 4.38
CA ARG A 7 6.53 15.42 5.09
C ARG A 7 5.36 15.52 6.06
N SER A 8 4.16 15.11 5.65
CA SER A 8 3.00 15.09 6.54
C SER A 8 3.24 14.25 7.80
N ILE A 9 3.96 13.13 7.67
CA ILE A 9 4.34 12.28 8.82
C ILE A 9 5.39 12.98 9.69
N LEU A 10 6.35 13.67 9.10
CA LEU A 10 7.37 14.42 9.82
C LEU A 10 6.79 15.59 10.60
N ASP A 11 5.86 16.32 10.01
CA ASP A 11 5.21 17.48 10.64
C ASP A 11 4.38 17.08 11.87
N GLN A 12 3.91 15.83 11.91
CA GLN A 12 3.18 15.28 13.07
C GLN A 12 4.10 14.74 14.17
N ASN A 13 5.40 14.56 13.90
CA ASN A 13 6.35 13.96 14.83
C ASN A 13 7.57 14.86 15.06
N GLN A 14 7.51 15.68 16.11
CA GLN A 14 8.56 16.65 16.48
C GLN A 14 9.96 16.04 16.73
N TYR A 15 10.05 14.73 16.86
CA TYR A 15 11.31 14.01 17.17
C TYR A 15 11.98 13.38 15.95
N LEU A 16 11.34 13.44 14.77
CA LEU A 16 11.87 12.84 13.54
C LEU A 16 12.46 13.93 12.64
N THR A 17 13.72 13.79 12.30
CA THR A 17 14.36 14.63 11.26
C THR A 17 14.20 13.98 9.89
N GLU A 18 14.17 14.79 8.82
CA GLU A 18 14.13 14.29 7.43
C GLU A 18 15.25 13.26 7.17
N GLU A 19 16.45 13.53 7.64
CA GLU A 19 17.61 12.66 7.47
C GLU A 19 17.44 11.31 8.19
N SER A 20 16.92 11.34 9.42
CA SER A 20 16.64 10.13 10.19
C SER A 20 15.61 9.24 9.50
N VAL A 21 14.51 9.82 9.03
CA VAL A 21 13.45 9.08 8.31
C VAL A 21 13.97 8.51 7.00
N TYR A 22 14.71 9.31 6.23
CA TYR A 22 15.32 8.84 4.97
C TYR A 22 16.25 7.66 5.19
N ASN A 23 17.12 7.73 6.21
CA ASN A 23 18.05 6.66 6.54
C ASN A 23 17.36 5.37 6.99
N HIS A 24 16.22 5.45 7.67
CA HIS A 24 15.45 4.28 8.07
C HIS A 24 14.66 3.69 6.88
N LEU A 25 14.00 4.52 6.10
CA LEU A 25 13.20 4.06 4.97
C LEU A 25 14.06 3.46 3.83
N SER A 26 15.27 4.00 3.62
CA SER A 26 16.20 3.41 2.64
C SER A 26 16.65 1.99 2.99
N LYS A 27 16.65 1.65 4.28
CA LYS A 27 16.96 0.29 4.75
C LYS A 27 15.78 -0.69 4.61
N CYS A 28 14.58 -0.20 4.33
CA CYS A 28 13.41 -1.04 4.09
C CYS A 28 13.36 -1.61 2.67
N TYR A 29 14.31 -1.24 1.78
CA TYR A 29 14.38 -1.82 0.45
C TYR A 29 14.32 -3.36 0.50
N PRO A 30 13.52 -4.01 -0.33
CA PRO A 30 12.77 -3.51 -1.49
C PRO A 30 11.33 -3.05 -1.21
N ILE A 31 10.95 -2.79 0.03
CA ILE A 31 9.61 -2.30 0.34
C ILE A 31 9.54 -0.79 0.06
N HIS A 32 8.51 -0.37 -0.68
CA HIS A 32 8.26 1.05 -0.91
C HIS A 32 8.03 1.79 0.43
N PRO A 33 8.56 3.00 0.64
CA PRO A 33 8.46 3.72 1.92
C PRO A 33 7.06 3.79 2.52
N ILE A 34 6.03 4.14 1.73
CA ILE A 34 4.65 4.23 2.19
C ILE A 34 4.11 2.84 2.57
N ALA A 35 4.47 1.79 1.83
CA ALA A 35 4.10 0.44 2.20
C ALA A 35 4.78 0.00 3.51
N ALA A 36 6.04 0.37 3.74
CA ALA A 36 6.75 0.08 4.99
C ALA A 36 6.11 0.77 6.21
N ILE A 37 5.70 2.03 6.06
CA ILE A 37 5.03 2.80 7.10
C ILE A 37 3.66 2.17 7.44
N LEU A 38 2.83 1.92 6.43
CA LEU A 38 1.51 1.32 6.61
C LEU A 38 1.57 -0.11 7.14
N MET A 39 2.58 -0.87 6.76
CA MET A 39 2.75 -2.27 7.20
C MET A 39 2.76 -2.40 8.73
N VAL A 40 3.32 -1.43 9.45
CA VAL A 40 3.33 -1.45 10.92
C VAL A 40 1.90 -1.37 11.47
N SER A 41 1.10 -0.39 11.02
CA SER A 41 -0.32 -0.25 11.42
C SER A 41 -1.15 -1.48 11.02
N VAL A 42 -0.96 -1.98 9.80
CA VAL A 42 -1.64 -3.19 9.30
C VAL A 42 -1.44 -4.39 10.22
N PHE A 43 -0.19 -4.71 10.53
CA PHE A 43 0.11 -5.87 11.35
C PHE A 43 -0.20 -5.66 12.84
N GLN A 44 -0.20 -4.44 13.34
CA GLN A 44 -0.67 -4.13 14.69
C GLN A 44 -2.19 -4.35 14.83
N ARG A 45 -2.98 -3.96 13.84
CA ARG A 45 -4.44 -4.08 13.89
C ARG A 45 -4.95 -5.49 13.55
N LEU A 46 -4.34 -6.14 12.57
CA LEU A 46 -4.80 -7.45 12.09
C LEU A 46 -4.09 -8.62 12.77
N ALA A 47 -2.86 -8.40 13.21
CA ALA A 47 -2.07 -9.45 13.81
C ALA A 47 -2.24 -9.42 15.33
N GLN A 48 -3.18 -10.17 15.84
CA GLN A 48 -3.18 -10.56 17.27
C GLN A 48 -1.90 -11.34 17.65
N ASN A 49 -1.06 -11.70 16.66
CA ASN A 49 0.20 -12.43 16.85
C ASN A 49 1.30 -11.88 15.93
N GLN A 50 2.48 -11.61 16.48
CA GLN A 50 3.73 -11.30 15.76
C GLN A 50 4.06 -12.29 14.62
N ARG A 51 3.43 -13.47 14.65
CA ARG A 51 3.58 -14.54 13.68
C ARG A 51 3.19 -14.14 12.25
N SER A 52 2.18 -13.29 12.08
CA SER A 52 1.71 -12.87 10.75
C SER A 52 2.72 -11.99 10.02
N MET A 53 3.35 -11.02 10.70
CA MET A 53 4.39 -10.18 10.12
C MET A 53 5.64 -11.00 9.78
N PHE A 54 6.04 -11.94 10.67
CA PHE A 54 7.16 -12.83 10.40
C PHE A 54 6.88 -13.74 9.20
N SER A 55 5.67 -14.30 9.08
CA SER A 55 5.27 -15.09 7.92
C SER A 55 5.33 -14.27 6.64
N PHE A 56 4.80 -13.05 6.64
CA PHE A 56 4.88 -12.13 5.51
C PHE A 56 6.33 -11.89 5.05
N LEU A 57 7.24 -11.63 5.98
CA LEU A 57 8.64 -11.29 5.65
C LEU A 57 9.47 -12.51 5.23
N SER A 58 9.26 -13.69 5.84
CA SER A 58 10.23 -14.79 5.79
C SER A 58 9.75 -16.07 5.11
N THR A 59 8.44 -16.24 4.88
CA THR A 59 7.90 -17.46 4.26
C THR A 59 7.68 -17.32 2.75
N ASN A 60 7.47 -18.45 2.06
CA ASN A 60 7.11 -18.48 0.64
C ASN A 60 5.57 -18.48 0.43
N GLU A 61 4.80 -17.97 1.36
CA GLU A 61 3.35 -17.83 1.19
C GLU A 61 3.02 -16.99 -0.06
N PRO A 62 1.85 -17.23 -0.70
CA PRO A 62 1.41 -16.39 -1.81
C PRO A 62 1.43 -14.92 -1.42
N HIS A 63 1.93 -14.07 -2.31
CA HIS A 63 2.06 -12.62 -2.13
C HIS A 63 2.97 -12.16 -0.96
N SER A 64 3.68 -13.06 -0.28
CA SER A 64 4.65 -12.68 0.76
C SER A 64 5.84 -11.91 0.16
N LEU A 65 6.51 -11.09 0.99
CA LEU A 65 7.66 -10.31 0.55
C LEU A 65 8.78 -11.21 0.01
N LYS A 66 9.08 -12.31 0.69
CA LYS A 66 10.10 -13.26 0.25
C LYS A 66 9.79 -13.86 -1.12
N ARG A 67 8.51 -14.23 -1.36
CA ARG A 67 8.08 -14.76 -2.65
C ARG A 67 8.12 -13.69 -3.73
N PHE A 68 7.69 -12.46 -3.42
CA PHE A 68 7.77 -11.33 -4.33
C PHE A 68 9.21 -11.06 -4.78
N ASN A 69 10.15 -10.93 -3.85
CA ASN A 69 11.56 -10.68 -4.16
C ASN A 69 12.19 -11.80 -5.01
N LYS A 70 11.77 -13.03 -4.81
CA LYS A 70 12.24 -14.16 -5.62
C LYS A 70 11.73 -14.08 -7.06
N GLN A 71 10.51 -13.59 -7.23
CA GLN A 71 9.84 -13.48 -8.54
C GLN A 71 10.22 -12.18 -9.28
N TYR A 72 10.43 -11.10 -8.54
CA TYR A 72 10.69 -9.74 -9.03
C TYR A 72 11.87 -9.10 -8.28
N PRO A 73 13.12 -9.55 -8.52
CA PRO A 73 14.26 -9.18 -7.67
C PRO A 73 14.67 -7.70 -7.77
N SER A 74 14.23 -6.99 -8.81
CA SER A 74 14.56 -5.57 -9.05
C SER A 74 13.39 -4.62 -8.79
N ASP A 75 12.21 -5.15 -8.45
CA ASP A 75 11.02 -4.34 -8.29
C ASP A 75 10.81 -3.94 -6.83
N LEU A 76 10.13 -2.82 -6.61
CA LEU A 76 9.70 -2.41 -5.28
C LEU A 76 8.40 -3.11 -4.92
N PHE A 77 8.33 -3.61 -3.68
CA PHE A 77 7.11 -4.11 -3.07
C PHE A 77 6.20 -2.93 -2.72
N MET A 78 5.16 -2.74 -3.50
CA MET A 78 4.25 -1.60 -3.41
C MET A 78 3.06 -1.89 -2.49
N LEU A 79 2.28 -0.85 -2.20
CA LEU A 79 1.13 -0.96 -1.30
C LEU A 79 0.01 -1.86 -1.84
N ASP A 80 -0.18 -1.93 -3.15
CA ASP A 80 -1.11 -2.86 -3.80
C ASP A 80 -0.69 -4.33 -3.64
N ASN A 81 0.60 -4.62 -3.58
CA ASN A 81 1.11 -5.95 -3.28
C ASN A 81 0.79 -6.37 -1.83
N LEU A 82 0.88 -5.41 -0.88
CA LEU A 82 0.48 -5.67 0.50
C LEU A 82 -1.03 -5.96 0.61
N TYR A 83 -1.87 -5.22 -0.14
CA TYR A 83 -3.30 -5.51 -0.24
C TYR A 83 -3.54 -6.96 -0.70
N ASP A 84 -2.86 -7.41 -1.76
CA ASP A 84 -3.02 -8.78 -2.28
C ASP A 84 -2.60 -9.84 -1.26
N TYR A 85 -1.53 -9.57 -0.48
CA TYR A 85 -1.15 -10.44 0.62
C TYR A 85 -2.25 -10.54 1.68
N LEU A 86 -2.85 -9.43 2.07
CA LEU A 86 -3.91 -9.39 3.09
C LEU A 86 -5.16 -10.15 2.63
N VAL A 87 -5.61 -9.90 1.41
CA VAL A 87 -6.78 -10.58 0.83
C VAL A 87 -6.58 -12.09 0.76
N PHE A 88 -5.38 -12.53 0.42
CA PHE A 88 -5.11 -13.96 0.23
C PHE A 88 -4.87 -14.70 1.55
N ASN A 89 -4.06 -14.12 2.44
CA ASN A 89 -3.56 -14.83 3.62
C ASN A 89 -4.30 -14.47 4.92
N LEU A 90 -4.91 -13.28 5.01
CA LEU A 90 -5.53 -12.78 6.25
C LEU A 90 -7.03 -12.49 6.10
N ARG A 91 -7.67 -13.01 5.06
CA ARG A 91 -9.10 -12.75 4.79
C ARG A 91 -10.00 -13.03 5.97
N ASN A 92 -9.83 -14.16 6.64
CA ASN A 92 -10.67 -14.52 7.79
C ASN A 92 -10.47 -13.56 8.96
N VAL A 93 -9.22 -13.17 9.22
CA VAL A 93 -8.89 -12.19 10.25
C VAL A 93 -9.53 -10.83 9.95
N ILE A 94 -9.51 -10.40 8.69
CA ILE A 94 -10.13 -9.14 8.26
C ILE A 94 -11.65 -9.19 8.45
N ILE A 95 -12.30 -10.28 8.08
CA ILE A 95 -13.75 -10.44 8.20
C ILE A 95 -14.20 -10.42 9.67
N GLU A 96 -13.41 -10.94 10.57
CA GLU A 96 -13.68 -10.96 12.02
C GLU A 96 -13.25 -9.66 12.73
N SER A 97 -12.60 -8.73 12.05
CA SER A 97 -12.08 -7.50 12.63
C SER A 97 -13.06 -6.32 12.51
N GLU A 98 -12.78 -5.24 13.24
CA GLU A 98 -13.54 -3.98 13.18
C GLU A 98 -13.52 -3.29 11.81
N ILE A 99 -12.55 -3.63 10.94
CA ILE A 99 -12.43 -3.04 9.60
C ILE A 99 -13.23 -3.81 8.54
N SER A 100 -13.91 -4.87 8.90
CA SER A 100 -14.59 -5.81 7.98
C SER A 100 -15.56 -5.12 7.02
N GLU A 101 -16.39 -4.20 7.53
CA GLU A 101 -17.39 -3.51 6.72
C GLU A 101 -16.75 -2.60 5.66
N LEU A 102 -15.80 -1.76 6.08
CA LEU A 102 -15.07 -0.87 5.17
C LEU A 102 -14.25 -1.67 4.15
N TRP A 103 -13.55 -2.71 4.60
CA TRP A 103 -12.78 -3.59 3.72
C TRP A 103 -13.65 -4.26 2.66
N THR A 104 -14.81 -4.79 3.04
CA THR A 104 -15.76 -5.43 2.12
C THR A 104 -16.25 -4.44 1.07
N SER A 105 -16.54 -3.19 1.45
CA SER A 105 -16.93 -2.14 0.51
C SER A 105 -15.84 -1.86 -0.54
N ILE A 106 -14.58 -1.83 -0.13
CA ILE A 106 -13.43 -1.64 -1.02
C ILE A 106 -13.30 -2.85 -1.97
N ASP A 107 -13.33 -4.07 -1.45
CA ASP A 107 -13.25 -5.31 -2.23
C ASP A 107 -14.33 -5.38 -3.31
N VAL A 108 -15.58 -5.09 -2.94
CA VAL A 108 -16.72 -5.04 -3.88
C VAL A 108 -16.51 -3.98 -4.95
N THR A 109 -15.99 -2.83 -4.57
CA THR A 109 -15.69 -1.74 -5.51
C THR A 109 -14.64 -2.16 -6.53
N ILE A 110 -13.52 -2.75 -6.08
CA ILE A 110 -12.46 -3.27 -6.96
C ILE A 110 -13.00 -4.36 -7.88
N ALA A 111 -13.77 -5.31 -7.35
CA ALA A 111 -14.37 -6.39 -8.14
C ALA A 111 -15.38 -5.86 -9.19
N SER A 112 -16.06 -4.75 -8.89
CA SER A 112 -17.02 -4.14 -9.81
C SER A 112 -16.38 -3.54 -11.07
N LEU A 113 -15.10 -3.14 -10.99
CA LEU A 113 -14.38 -2.58 -12.15
C LEU A 113 -14.29 -3.58 -13.30
N THR A 114 -14.07 -4.86 -12.98
CA THR A 114 -13.97 -5.92 -13.99
C THR A 114 -15.30 -6.19 -14.69
N LYS A 115 -16.43 -5.93 -14.01
CA LYS A 115 -17.78 -6.15 -14.54
C LYS A 115 -18.28 -4.95 -15.37
N LYS A 116 -17.76 -3.76 -15.12
CA LYS A 116 -18.15 -2.53 -15.83
C LYS A 116 -17.28 -2.37 -17.08
N LYS A 117 -17.75 -2.77 -18.25
CA LYS A 117 -17.10 -2.57 -19.58
C LYS A 117 -16.77 -1.10 -19.94
N LYS A 118 -16.82 -0.16 -18.98
CA LYS A 118 -16.57 1.26 -19.22
C LYS A 118 -15.09 1.63 -19.18
N ILE A 119 -14.24 0.78 -18.60
CA ILE A 119 -12.79 1.03 -18.50
C ILE A 119 -12.11 0.17 -19.56
N PRO A 120 -11.31 0.78 -20.46
CA PRO A 120 -10.49 0.00 -21.41
C PRO A 120 -9.56 -0.96 -20.67
N ASP A 121 -9.41 -2.18 -21.19
CA ASP A 121 -8.60 -3.26 -20.54
C ASP A 121 -7.17 -2.81 -20.21
N LYS A 122 -6.58 -1.96 -21.06
CA LYS A 122 -5.24 -1.39 -20.84
C LYS A 122 -5.10 -0.56 -19.56
N HIS A 123 -6.21 0.04 -19.07
CA HIS A 123 -6.23 0.86 -17.86
C HIS A 123 -6.82 0.13 -16.66
N LEU A 124 -7.40 -1.03 -16.84
CA LEU A 124 -8.10 -1.76 -15.78
C LEU A 124 -7.16 -2.11 -14.62
N LYS A 125 -5.95 -2.58 -14.94
CA LYS A 125 -4.94 -2.91 -13.93
C LYS A 125 -4.50 -1.71 -13.11
N ASP A 126 -4.30 -0.56 -13.77
CA ASP A 126 -3.91 0.68 -13.08
C ASP A 126 -5.04 1.20 -12.18
N CYS A 127 -6.29 1.15 -12.65
CA CYS A 127 -7.45 1.50 -11.84
C CYS A 127 -7.60 0.58 -10.61
N GLN A 128 -7.39 -0.73 -10.78
CA GLN A 128 -7.43 -1.67 -9.66
C GLN A 128 -6.30 -1.38 -8.65
N ARG A 129 -5.08 -1.11 -9.13
CA ARG A 129 -3.94 -0.73 -8.28
C ARG A 129 -4.25 0.54 -7.47
N ILE A 130 -4.74 1.58 -8.13
CA ILE A 130 -5.11 2.84 -7.47
C ILE A 130 -6.18 2.61 -6.39
N LEU A 131 -7.23 1.84 -6.67
CA LEU A 131 -8.26 1.53 -5.68
C LEU A 131 -7.75 0.71 -4.50
N LYS A 132 -6.84 -0.25 -4.73
CA LYS A 132 -6.19 -0.97 -3.64
C LYS A 132 -5.39 -0.02 -2.75
N VAL A 133 -4.62 0.90 -3.35
CA VAL A 133 -3.84 1.92 -2.63
C VAL A 133 -4.75 2.83 -1.81
N ILE A 134 -5.82 3.38 -2.41
CA ILE A 134 -6.81 4.20 -1.71
C ILE A 134 -7.39 3.42 -0.52
N GLY A 135 -7.82 2.19 -0.76
CA GLY A 135 -8.40 1.34 0.28
C GLY A 135 -7.45 1.08 1.44
N MET A 136 -6.18 0.80 1.16
CA MET A 136 -5.16 0.60 2.19
C MET A 136 -4.94 1.85 3.04
N ILE A 137 -4.89 3.03 2.41
CA ILE A 137 -4.69 4.29 3.12
C ILE A 137 -5.94 4.67 3.93
N GLU A 138 -7.15 4.49 3.39
CA GLU A 138 -8.40 4.75 4.12
C GLU A 138 -8.53 3.88 5.38
N VAL A 139 -8.17 2.60 5.28
CA VAL A 139 -8.32 1.67 6.41
C VAL A 139 -7.22 1.86 7.46
N PHE A 140 -5.97 2.08 7.04
CA PHE A 140 -4.80 2.02 7.93
C PHE A 140 -4.01 3.33 8.03
N GLY A 141 -4.28 4.31 7.16
CA GLY A 141 -3.44 5.50 7.03
C GLY A 141 -3.58 6.46 8.20
N LYS A 142 -4.78 6.56 8.78
CA LYS A 142 -5.08 7.54 9.85
C LYS A 142 -4.11 7.44 11.04
N GLU A 143 -3.76 6.24 11.45
CA GLU A 143 -2.90 5.99 12.61
C GLU A 143 -1.44 6.44 12.39
N VAL A 144 -1.03 6.49 11.14
CA VAL A 144 0.33 6.90 10.74
C VAL A 144 0.35 8.26 10.04
N GLY A 145 -0.75 9.01 10.12
CA GLY A 145 -0.85 10.36 9.54
C GLY A 145 -0.93 10.42 8.02
N LEU A 146 -1.22 9.30 7.35
CA LEU A 146 -1.41 9.26 5.90
C LEU A 146 -2.88 9.50 5.54
N GLN A 147 -3.09 10.30 4.51
CA GLN A 147 -4.40 10.53 3.91
C GLN A 147 -4.37 10.16 2.43
N PRO A 148 -5.51 9.73 1.84
CA PRO A 148 -5.59 9.35 0.45
C PRO A 148 -5.68 10.59 -0.47
N ASP A 149 -4.77 11.54 -0.29
CA ASP A 149 -4.63 12.68 -1.20
C ASP A 149 -3.93 12.26 -2.50
N PHE A 150 -3.96 13.17 -3.48
CA PHE A 150 -3.42 12.89 -4.82
C PHE A 150 -1.94 12.51 -4.80
N ASP A 151 -1.12 13.22 -4.02
CA ASP A 151 0.32 13.01 -3.98
C ASP A 151 0.67 11.67 -3.32
N THR A 152 -0.02 11.32 -2.23
CA THR A 152 0.14 10.05 -1.53
C THR A 152 -0.29 8.88 -2.43
N ILE A 153 -1.40 9.00 -3.16
CA ILE A 153 -1.86 7.96 -4.09
C ILE A 153 -0.91 7.84 -5.28
N ALA A 154 -0.48 8.96 -5.86
CA ALA A 154 0.42 8.97 -7.02
C ALA A 154 1.77 8.32 -6.69
N SER A 155 2.36 8.66 -5.54
CA SER A 155 3.63 8.10 -5.10
C SER A 155 3.52 6.62 -4.73
N SER A 156 2.40 6.19 -4.17
CA SER A 156 2.17 4.82 -3.72
C SER A 156 1.73 3.86 -4.83
N SER A 157 1.20 4.37 -5.94
CA SER A 157 0.67 3.53 -7.02
C SER A 157 1.67 3.28 -8.16
N PHE A 158 2.75 4.04 -8.28
CA PHE A 158 3.74 4.00 -9.35
C PHE A 158 3.12 3.76 -10.74
N VAL A 159 2.09 4.51 -11.06
CA VAL A 159 1.64 4.65 -12.43
C VAL A 159 2.68 5.53 -13.11
N ASP A 160 3.36 5.03 -14.13
CA ASP A 160 4.52 5.62 -14.80
C ASP A 160 4.43 7.15 -14.84
N ILE A 161 5.30 7.85 -14.11
CA ILE A 161 5.36 9.32 -13.99
C ILE A 161 5.37 10.01 -15.38
N LYS A 162 5.75 9.30 -16.42
CA LYS A 162 5.68 9.76 -17.81
C LYS A 162 4.24 10.00 -18.31
N LEU A 163 3.23 9.37 -17.72
CA LEU A 163 1.82 9.64 -18.04
C LEU A 163 1.26 10.88 -17.35
N GLY A 164 1.71 11.17 -16.13
CA GLY A 164 1.29 12.36 -15.38
C GLY A 164 1.77 13.67 -16.01
N ASN A 165 2.95 13.70 -16.63
CA ASN A 165 3.52 14.89 -17.26
C ASN A 165 2.91 15.24 -18.63
N LYS A 166 2.08 14.39 -19.24
CA LYS A 166 1.39 14.68 -20.52
C LYS A 166 0.05 15.40 -20.36
N HIS A 167 -0.51 15.48 -19.17
CA HIS A 167 -1.81 16.11 -18.94
C HIS A 167 -1.76 17.45 -18.18
N THR A 168 -0.59 17.93 -17.75
CA THR A 168 -0.45 19.27 -17.14
C THR A 168 0.00 20.36 -18.11
N GLY A 169 -0.02 20.08 -19.41
CA GLY A 169 0.32 21.03 -20.45
C GLY A 169 -0.89 21.32 -21.35
N LYS A 170 -1.91 22.03 -20.84
CA LYS A 170 -2.75 22.97 -21.58
C LYS A 170 -3.54 23.82 -20.60
#